data_86231dcc7a3abea360522154b83545fc
#
_entry.id   86231dcc7a3abea360522154b83545fc
#
_cell.length_a   1.000
_cell.length_b   1.000
_cell.length_c   1.000
_cell.angle_alpha   90.00
_cell.angle_beta   90.00
_cell.angle_gamma   90.00
#
_symmetry.space_group_name_H-M   'P 1'
#
loop_
_entity.id
_entity.type
_entity.pdbx_description
1 polymer ?
#
loop_
_entity_poly.entity_id
_entity_poly.type
_entity_poly.pdbx_seq_one_letter_code
_entity_poly.pdbx_strand_id
1 'polypeptide(L)'
;GHLYDRLRRGTAFILAGAALLTAVHLLFALPIHLGPWFPVVAMILFSIAFSLLPSALWPGVPKIIPQVRLGTAYASIFWLQNMGRAMIPILIGSLLDRATLQATDTTQSVDPATAFLTPMLIFACFGALTILVALSLHRLDRRKGYGIG
;
A
#
# COMPACT_ATOMS: atom_id res chain seq x y z
N GLY A 1 9.15 -7.68 -14.50
CA GLY A 1 8.78 -8.55 -15.51
C GLY A 1 8.57 -7.93 -16.88
N HIS A 2 8.08 -8.71 -17.80
CA HIS A 2 7.97 -8.40 -19.24
C HIS A 2 7.28 -7.06 -19.58
N LEU A 3 6.26 -6.69 -18.81
CA LEU A 3 5.56 -5.40 -18.97
C LEU A 3 6.43 -4.20 -18.56
N TYR A 4 7.19 -4.34 -17.50
CA TYR A 4 8.12 -3.32 -17.01
C TYR A 4 9.22 -3.04 -18.03
N ASP A 5 9.82 -4.11 -18.60
CA ASP A 5 10.90 -3.99 -19.57
C ASP A 5 10.46 -3.39 -20.90
N ARG A 6 9.19 -3.66 -21.29
CA ARG A 6 8.60 -3.17 -22.55
C ARG A 6 8.15 -1.72 -22.48
N LEU A 7 7.68 -1.25 -21.33
CA LEU A 7 7.13 0.10 -21.17
C LEU A 7 8.14 1.11 -20.60
N ARG A 8 9.26 0.68 -20.01
CA ARG A 8 10.28 1.54 -19.39
C ARG A 8 9.70 2.65 -18.47
N ARG A 9 8.57 2.39 -17.81
CA ARG A 9 7.81 3.36 -17.00
C ARG A 9 7.59 2.84 -15.58
N GLY A 10 8.66 2.42 -14.89
CA GLY A 10 8.56 1.85 -13.55
C GLY A 10 7.90 2.78 -12.54
N THR A 11 8.20 4.08 -12.58
CA THR A 11 7.59 5.06 -11.68
C THR A 11 6.09 5.23 -11.93
N ALA A 12 5.63 5.09 -13.18
CA ALA A 12 4.21 5.12 -13.50
C ALA A 12 3.46 3.90 -12.93
N PHE A 13 4.07 2.70 -12.95
CA PHE A 13 3.49 1.51 -12.31
C PHE A 13 3.40 1.64 -10.79
N ILE A 14 4.43 2.23 -10.15
CA ILE A 14 4.40 2.51 -8.71
C ILE A 14 3.26 3.48 -8.39
N LEU A 15 3.12 4.56 -9.17
CA LEU A 15 2.05 5.55 -9.00
C LEU A 15 0.67 4.93 -9.21
N ALA A 16 0.48 4.15 -10.29
CA ALA A 16 -0.78 3.48 -10.57
C ALA A 16 -1.15 2.49 -9.47
N GLY A 17 -0.19 1.67 -9.01
CA GLY A 17 -0.40 0.73 -7.91
C GLY A 17 -0.75 1.43 -6.60
N ALA A 18 -0.02 2.49 -6.25
CA ALA A 18 -0.28 3.27 -5.04
C ALA A 18 -1.64 3.99 -5.09
N ALA A 19 -2.00 4.59 -6.22
CA ALA A 19 -3.29 5.25 -6.41
C ALA A 19 -4.46 4.25 -6.31
N LEU A 20 -4.33 3.10 -6.98
CA LEU A 20 -5.35 2.05 -6.93
C LEU A 20 -5.48 1.47 -5.52
N LEU A 21 -4.36 1.22 -4.83
CA LEU A 21 -4.36 0.73 -3.45
C LEU A 21 -5.06 1.73 -2.51
N THR A 22 -4.73 3.01 -2.62
CA THR A 22 -5.36 4.08 -1.83
C THR A 22 -6.87 4.14 -2.12
N ALA A 23 -7.26 4.09 -3.39
CA ALA A 23 -8.67 4.12 -3.78
C ALA A 23 -9.46 2.95 -3.21
N VAL A 24 -8.91 1.74 -3.23
CA VAL A 24 -9.57 0.55 -2.66
C VAL A 24 -9.75 0.69 -1.15
N HIS A 25 -8.74 1.17 -0.42
CA HIS A 25 -8.90 1.39 1.02
C HIS A 25 -9.92 2.47 1.35
N LEU A 26 -9.96 3.56 0.57
CA LEU A 26 -10.99 4.59 0.73
C LEU A 26 -12.39 4.05 0.43
N LEU A 27 -12.53 3.21 -0.61
CA LEU A 27 -13.81 2.56 -0.92
C LEU A 27 -14.29 1.65 0.23
N PHE A 28 -13.38 0.92 0.87
CA PHE A 28 -13.71 0.13 2.07
C PHE A 28 -13.99 0.97 3.32
N ALA A 29 -13.44 2.19 3.40
CA ALA A 29 -13.73 3.12 4.49
C ALA A 29 -15.11 3.77 4.38
N LEU A 30 -15.69 3.83 3.17
CA LEU A 30 -17.01 4.42 2.98
C LEU A 30 -18.11 3.42 3.33
N PRO A 31 -19.15 3.83 4.09
CA PRO A 31 -20.28 2.98 4.44
C PRO A 31 -21.25 2.83 3.25
N ILE A 32 -20.75 2.40 2.10
CA ILE A 32 -21.52 2.29 0.87
C ILE A 32 -21.87 0.82 0.63
N HIS A 33 -23.15 0.50 0.56
CA HIS A 33 -23.64 -0.83 0.22
C HIS A 33 -23.72 -0.97 -1.32
N LEU A 34 -22.63 -1.36 -1.95
CA LEU A 34 -22.52 -1.52 -3.41
C LEU A 34 -22.91 -2.94 -3.89
N GLY A 35 -23.65 -3.67 -3.06
CA GLY A 35 -24.11 -5.03 -3.37
C GLY A 35 -23.09 -6.13 -3.06
N PRO A 36 -23.49 -7.41 -3.21
CA PRO A 36 -22.69 -8.56 -2.77
C PRO A 36 -21.41 -8.79 -3.56
N TRP A 37 -21.31 -8.29 -4.78
CA TRP A 37 -20.13 -8.41 -5.65
C TRP A 37 -19.04 -7.38 -5.37
N PHE A 38 -19.39 -6.31 -4.65
CA PHE A 38 -18.44 -5.23 -4.35
C PHE A 38 -17.15 -5.72 -3.66
N PRO A 39 -17.21 -6.53 -2.58
CA PRO A 39 -15.99 -7.03 -1.93
C PRO A 39 -15.10 -7.85 -2.88
N VAL A 40 -15.72 -8.66 -3.76
CA VAL A 40 -14.98 -9.48 -4.72
C VAL A 40 -14.22 -8.61 -5.71
N VAL A 41 -14.89 -7.62 -6.32
CA VAL A 41 -14.26 -6.68 -7.24
C VAL A 41 -13.16 -5.87 -6.56
N ALA A 42 -13.42 -5.37 -5.35
CA ALA A 42 -12.45 -4.63 -4.57
C ALA A 42 -11.20 -5.47 -4.23
N MET A 43 -11.37 -6.75 -3.90
CA MET A 43 -10.25 -7.67 -3.65
C MET A 43 -9.44 -7.96 -4.92
N ILE A 44 -10.09 -8.05 -6.08
CA ILE A 44 -9.37 -8.18 -7.36
C ILE A 44 -8.54 -6.93 -7.64
N LEU A 45 -9.13 -5.74 -7.49
CA LEU A 45 -8.42 -4.46 -7.66
C LEU A 45 -7.26 -4.31 -6.66
N PHE A 46 -7.48 -4.70 -5.40
CA PHE A 46 -6.44 -4.76 -4.38
C PHE A 46 -5.27 -5.66 -4.80
N SER A 47 -5.56 -6.86 -5.29
CA SER A 47 -4.55 -7.81 -5.73
C SER A 47 -3.72 -7.28 -6.91
N ILE A 48 -4.37 -6.62 -7.86
CA ILE A 48 -3.70 -5.94 -8.97
C ILE A 48 -2.78 -4.84 -8.45
N ALA A 49 -3.28 -3.97 -7.58
CA ALA A 49 -2.50 -2.88 -6.99
C ALA A 49 -1.29 -3.40 -6.23
N PHE A 50 -1.50 -4.43 -5.40
CA PHE A 50 -0.45 -5.06 -4.62
C PHE A 50 0.62 -5.73 -5.49
N SER A 51 0.26 -6.26 -6.65
CA SER A 51 1.21 -6.85 -7.60
C SER A 51 2.03 -5.80 -8.36
N LEU A 52 1.44 -4.64 -8.68
CA LEU A 52 2.12 -3.58 -9.44
C LEU A 52 3.30 -2.97 -8.65
N LEU A 53 3.16 -2.76 -7.36
CA LEU A 53 4.18 -2.12 -6.53
C LEU A 53 5.51 -2.90 -6.50
N PRO A 54 5.55 -4.19 -6.12
CA PRO A 54 6.80 -4.96 -6.10
C PRO A 54 7.37 -5.17 -7.50
N SER A 55 6.51 -5.37 -8.52
CA SER A 55 6.97 -5.61 -9.89
C SER A 55 7.77 -4.45 -10.48
N ALA A 56 7.51 -3.24 -10.01
CA ALA A 56 8.25 -2.04 -10.42
C ALA A 56 9.38 -1.69 -9.44
N LEU A 57 9.18 -1.91 -8.12
CA LEU A 57 10.15 -1.54 -7.10
C LEU A 57 11.43 -2.40 -7.19
N TRP A 58 11.27 -3.74 -7.23
CA TRP A 58 12.41 -4.65 -7.19
C TRP A 58 13.42 -4.45 -8.34
N PRO A 59 13.01 -4.29 -9.61
CA PRO A 59 13.92 -4.00 -10.69
C PRO A 59 14.52 -2.58 -10.63
N GLY A 60 13.88 -1.66 -9.90
CA GLY A 60 14.35 -0.29 -9.72
C GLY A 60 15.55 -0.17 -8.77
N VAL A 61 15.65 -1.03 -7.75
CA VAL A 61 16.70 -0.97 -6.72
C VAL A 61 18.12 -1.02 -7.33
N PRO A 62 18.47 -1.98 -8.19
CA PRO A 62 19.81 -2.06 -8.76
C PRO A 62 20.15 -0.93 -9.76
N LYS A 63 19.16 -0.17 -10.21
CA LYS A 63 19.40 1.02 -11.05
C LYS A 63 19.86 2.23 -10.24
N ILE A 64 19.51 2.27 -8.94
CA ILE A 64 19.82 3.40 -8.05
C ILE A 64 21.03 3.09 -7.18
N ILE A 65 21.17 1.82 -6.74
CA ILE A 65 22.16 1.40 -5.75
C ILE A 65 23.34 0.70 -6.43
N PRO A 66 24.60 1.10 -6.13
CA PRO A 66 25.79 0.42 -6.64
C PRO A 66 25.82 -1.06 -6.24
N GLN A 67 26.34 -1.92 -7.12
CA GLN A 67 26.34 -3.38 -6.92
C GLN A 67 26.96 -3.81 -5.59
N VAL A 68 28.02 -3.15 -5.14
CA VAL A 68 28.69 -3.44 -3.87
C VAL A 68 27.82 -3.21 -2.63
N ARG A 69 26.71 -2.48 -2.75
CA ARG A 69 25.77 -2.16 -1.65
C ARG A 69 24.40 -2.80 -1.84
N LEU A 70 24.18 -3.57 -2.89
CA LEU A 70 22.85 -4.16 -3.16
C LEU A 70 22.39 -5.09 -2.05
N GLY A 71 23.28 -5.91 -1.49
CA GLY A 71 22.96 -6.81 -0.37
C GLY A 71 22.43 -6.06 0.84
N THR A 72 23.12 -4.99 1.24
CA THR A 72 22.68 -4.14 2.36
C THR A 72 21.35 -3.44 2.06
N ALA A 73 21.18 -2.94 0.83
CA ALA A 73 19.94 -2.28 0.42
C ALA A 73 18.74 -3.24 0.51
N TYR A 74 18.86 -4.44 -0.05
CA TYR A 74 17.81 -5.45 0.03
C TYR A 74 17.55 -5.90 1.47
N ALA A 75 18.60 -6.12 2.27
CA ALA A 75 18.44 -6.48 3.68
C ALA A 75 17.68 -5.40 4.45
N SER A 76 17.98 -4.11 4.22
CA SER A 76 17.26 -2.99 4.85
C SER A 76 15.80 -2.93 4.43
N ILE A 77 15.49 -3.14 3.14
CA ILE A 77 14.12 -3.19 2.64
C ILE A 77 13.36 -4.34 3.29
N PHE A 78 13.91 -5.54 3.32
CA PHE A 78 13.28 -6.71 3.95
C PHE A 78 13.10 -6.53 5.45
N TRP A 79 14.06 -5.94 6.14
CA TRP A 79 13.95 -5.65 7.56
C TRP A 79 12.77 -4.70 7.84
N LEU A 80 12.66 -3.61 7.09
CA LEU A 80 11.56 -2.66 7.22
C LEU A 80 10.20 -3.28 6.88
N GLN A 81 10.13 -4.11 5.83
CA GLN A 81 8.92 -4.85 5.48
C GLN A 81 8.48 -5.82 6.59
N ASN A 82 9.42 -6.53 7.20
CA ASN A 82 9.11 -7.47 8.27
C ASN A 82 8.67 -6.75 9.55
N MET A 83 9.25 -5.58 9.86
CA MET A 83 8.74 -4.73 10.93
C MET A 83 7.28 -4.31 10.68
N GLY A 84 6.97 -3.85 9.48
CA GLY A 84 5.59 -3.50 9.11
C GLY A 84 4.64 -4.68 9.25
N ARG A 85 5.04 -5.86 8.75
CA ARG A 85 4.23 -7.08 8.86
C ARG A 85 3.98 -7.51 10.30
N ALA A 86 4.93 -7.27 11.21
CA ALA A 86 4.77 -7.60 12.63
C ALA A 86 3.94 -6.55 13.37
N MET A 87 4.20 -5.27 13.13
CA MET A 87 3.60 -4.18 13.91
C MET A 87 2.17 -3.81 13.45
N ILE A 88 1.90 -3.85 12.15
CA ILE A 88 0.59 -3.44 11.62
C ILE A 88 -0.57 -4.31 12.15
N PRO A 89 -0.50 -5.66 12.16
CA PRO A 89 -1.56 -6.47 12.74
C PRO A 89 -1.82 -6.17 14.22
N ILE A 90 -0.76 -5.91 15.00
CA ILE A 90 -0.87 -5.56 16.43
C ILE A 90 -1.61 -4.21 16.57
N LEU A 91 -1.22 -3.22 15.76
CA LEU A 91 -1.88 -1.92 15.78
C LEU A 91 -3.37 -2.04 15.42
N ILE A 92 -3.67 -2.73 14.32
CA ILE A 92 -5.06 -2.91 13.87
C ILE A 92 -5.87 -3.70 14.90
N GLY A 93 -5.31 -4.79 15.46
CA GLY A 93 -5.96 -5.56 16.52
C GLY A 93 -6.29 -4.69 17.71
N SER A 94 -5.35 -3.88 18.20
CA SER A 94 -5.59 -2.98 19.34
C SER A 94 -6.64 -1.90 19.07
N LEU A 95 -6.78 -1.43 17.83
CA LEU A 95 -7.83 -0.48 17.45
C LEU A 95 -9.22 -1.15 17.45
N LEU A 96 -9.31 -2.37 16.93
CA LEU A 96 -10.55 -3.14 16.90
C LEU A 96 -11.00 -3.53 18.33
N ASP A 97 -10.06 -3.94 19.19
CA ASP A 97 -10.34 -4.26 20.60
C ASP A 97 -10.92 -3.05 21.33
N ARG A 98 -10.33 -1.86 21.14
CA ARG A 98 -10.84 -0.63 21.73
C ARG A 98 -12.25 -0.29 21.25
N ALA A 99 -12.53 -0.44 19.96
CA ALA A 99 -13.87 -0.21 19.41
C ALA A 99 -14.90 -1.18 20.01
N THR A 100 -14.51 -2.44 20.18
CA THR A 100 -15.38 -3.47 20.81
C THR A 100 -15.64 -3.17 22.28
N LEU A 101 -14.61 -2.80 23.06
CA LEU A 101 -14.76 -2.45 24.48
C LEU A 101 -15.66 -1.24 24.67
N GLN A 102 -15.52 -0.19 23.87
CA GLN A 102 -16.38 1.00 23.91
C GLN A 102 -17.84 0.68 23.64
N ALA A 103 -18.11 -0.22 22.70
CA ALA A 103 -19.47 -0.64 22.41
C ALA A 103 -20.09 -1.48 23.54
N THR A 104 -19.30 -2.31 24.21
CA THR A 104 -19.75 -3.11 25.35
C THR A 104 -20.18 -2.21 26.53
N ASP A 105 -19.41 -1.15 26.79
CA ASP A 105 -19.73 -0.17 27.85
C ASP A 105 -21.00 0.63 27.56
N THR A 106 -21.39 0.81 26.31
CA THR A 106 -22.59 1.57 25.90
C THR A 106 -23.79 0.69 25.60
N THR A 107 -23.69 -0.62 25.80
CA THR A 107 -24.75 -1.60 25.44
C THR A 107 -25.20 -1.52 23.97
N GLN A 108 -24.38 -0.92 23.13
CA GLN A 108 -24.58 -0.83 21.67
C GLN A 108 -23.84 -1.93 20.95
N SER A 109 -24.45 -2.53 19.95
CA SER A 109 -23.75 -3.44 19.03
C SER A 109 -22.71 -2.65 18.23
N VAL A 110 -21.48 -3.17 18.14
CA VAL A 110 -20.46 -2.59 17.26
C VAL A 110 -20.97 -2.69 15.82
N ASP A 111 -21.18 -1.55 15.18
CA ASP A 111 -21.37 -1.56 13.73
C ASP A 111 -20.01 -1.86 13.06
N PRO A 112 -19.90 -2.99 12.35
CA PRO A 112 -18.65 -3.36 11.69
C PRO A 112 -18.10 -2.26 10.76
N ALA A 113 -18.99 -1.49 10.13
CA ALA A 113 -18.58 -0.41 9.23
C ALA A 113 -17.79 0.67 9.97
N THR A 114 -18.22 1.04 11.19
CA THR A 114 -17.52 2.05 12.00
C THR A 114 -16.24 1.51 12.63
N ALA A 115 -16.21 0.23 13.02
CA ALA A 115 -15.02 -0.40 13.60
C ALA A 115 -13.85 -0.45 12.60
N PHE A 116 -14.13 -0.72 11.33
CA PHE A 116 -13.09 -0.81 10.29
C PHE A 116 -12.73 0.54 9.65
N LEU A 117 -13.48 1.62 9.91
CA LEU A 117 -13.20 2.93 9.34
C LEU A 117 -11.77 3.41 9.64
N THR A 118 -11.36 3.39 10.90
CA THR A 118 -10.03 3.85 11.35
C THR A 118 -8.90 3.03 10.72
N PRO A 119 -8.90 1.69 10.75
CA PRO A 119 -7.94 0.88 10.01
C PRO A 119 -7.85 1.21 8.53
N MET A 120 -8.97 1.34 7.83
CA MET A 120 -8.98 1.64 6.40
C MET A 120 -8.42 3.03 6.09
N LEU A 121 -8.70 4.03 6.92
CA LEU A 121 -8.10 5.36 6.77
C LEU A 121 -6.60 5.36 7.02
N ILE A 122 -6.10 4.59 7.97
CA ILE A 122 -4.65 4.42 8.21
C ILE A 122 -3.98 3.85 6.95
N PHE A 123 -4.56 2.80 6.36
CA PHE A 123 -4.02 2.23 5.12
C PHE A 123 -4.12 3.19 3.93
N ALA A 124 -5.20 3.96 3.83
CA ALA A 124 -5.32 5.01 2.81
C ALA A 124 -4.24 6.10 2.98
N CYS A 125 -3.92 6.49 4.22
CA CYS A 125 -2.82 7.42 4.51
C CYS A 125 -1.46 6.85 4.09
N PHE A 126 -1.18 5.57 4.34
CA PHE A 126 0.03 4.93 3.83
C PHE A 126 0.07 4.88 2.30
N GLY A 127 -1.08 4.65 1.66
CA GLY A 127 -1.20 4.73 0.21
C GLY A 127 -0.89 6.13 -0.32
N ALA A 128 -1.45 7.17 0.29
CA ALA A 128 -1.16 8.57 -0.05
C ALA A 128 0.32 8.92 0.14
N LEU A 129 0.93 8.47 1.24
CA LEU A 129 2.37 8.64 1.48
C LEU A 129 3.19 7.95 0.38
N THR A 130 2.79 6.74 -0.04
CA THR A 130 3.45 6.02 -1.13
C THR A 130 3.36 6.80 -2.44
N ILE A 131 2.24 7.45 -2.74
CA ILE A 131 2.08 8.33 -3.92
C ILE A 131 3.06 9.50 -3.83
N LEU A 132 3.18 10.17 -2.68
CA LEU A 132 4.12 11.29 -2.51
C LEU A 132 5.58 10.86 -2.72
N VAL A 133 5.96 9.71 -2.16
CA VAL A 133 7.30 9.14 -2.36
C VAL A 133 7.54 8.76 -3.82
N ALA A 134 6.55 8.15 -4.49
CA ALA A 134 6.64 7.79 -5.89
C ALA A 134 6.76 9.00 -6.82
N LEU A 135 6.03 10.08 -6.54
CA LEU A 135 6.17 11.36 -7.25
C LEU A 135 7.56 11.97 -7.05
N SER A 136 8.08 11.90 -5.84
CA SER A 136 9.44 12.37 -5.53
C SER A 136 10.49 11.55 -6.28
N LEU A 137 10.34 10.24 -6.31
CA LEU A 137 11.20 9.33 -7.08
C LEU A 137 11.12 9.63 -8.58
N HIS A 138 9.93 9.85 -9.13
CA HIS A 138 9.75 10.22 -10.53
C HIS A 138 10.46 11.54 -10.87
N ARG A 139 10.37 12.55 -10.00
CA ARG A 139 11.08 13.83 -10.19
C ARG A 139 12.60 13.66 -10.15
N LEU A 140 13.09 12.83 -9.22
CA LEU A 140 14.52 12.53 -9.10
C LEU A 140 15.05 11.75 -10.32
N ASP A 141 14.27 10.78 -10.79
CA ASP A 141 14.61 9.99 -11.97
C ASP A 141 14.76 10.89 -13.22
N ARG A 142 13.83 11.82 -13.42
CA ARG A 142 13.90 12.80 -14.52
C ARG A 142 15.09 13.74 -14.40
N ARG A 143 15.56 14.05 -13.18
CA ARG A 143 16.72 14.93 -12.96
C ARG A 143 18.05 14.21 -13.09
N LYS A 144 18.15 12.97 -12.64
CA LYS A 144 19.41 12.21 -12.53
C LYS A 144 19.55 11.12 -13.58
N GLY A 145 18.50 10.79 -14.34
CA GLY A 145 18.57 9.82 -15.43
C GLY A 145 18.81 8.39 -14.98
N TYR A 146 18.22 7.95 -13.85
CA TYR A 146 18.38 6.56 -13.38
C TYR A 146 17.73 5.52 -14.31
N GLY A 147 16.85 5.96 -15.22
CA GLY A 147 16.17 5.09 -16.16
C GLY A 147 15.13 4.17 -15.53
N ILE A 148 14.45 4.67 -14.49
CA ILE A 148 13.38 3.92 -13.81
C ILE A 148 12.03 4.16 -14.49
N GLY A 149 11.83 5.29 -15.17
CA GLY A 149 10.57 5.64 -15.80
C GLY A 149 10.66 6.56 -16.97
#